data_ba4059ca788d7827421b9e88d3600158
#
_entry.id   ba4059ca788d7827421b9e88d3600158
#
_cell.length_a   1.000
_cell.length_b   1.000
_cell.length_c   1.000
_cell.angle_alpha   90.00
_cell.angle_beta   90.00
_cell.angle_gamma   90.00
#
_symmetry.space_group_name_H-M   'P 1'
#
loop_
_entity.id
_entity.type
_entity.pdbx_description
1 polymer ?
#
loop_
_entity_poly.entity_id
_entity_poly.type
_entity_poly.pdbx_seq_one_letter_code
_entity_poly.pdbx_strand_id
1 'polypeptide(L)'
;MGQDTLLLQTHFGTVRDARPSDTDSIVQMVGKLAAHHGDAVTLTPEDLVRDAFGEKPWIHVLVAETDGELIGYAALCGLIQLQFGVRGLDMHHLFTEEKIRGRGIGTALVDACKTKAKALSCRYLMVGTHPDNHKAQAFYEALEFMRRDGHPPRFSLRLEN
;
A
#
# COMPACT_ATOMS: atom_id res chain seq x y z
N MET A 1 13.84 18.40 -4.38
CA MET A 1 13.71 18.07 -2.96
C MET A 1 12.26 17.74 -2.68
N GLY A 2 11.97 16.46 -2.44
CA GLY A 2 10.64 16.06 -2.02
C GLY A 2 10.35 16.60 -0.63
N GLN A 3 9.40 17.50 -0.51
CA GLN A 3 8.88 17.84 0.81
C GLN A 3 8.21 16.60 1.37
N ASP A 4 8.59 16.20 2.56
CA ASP A 4 7.88 15.16 3.31
C ASP A 4 6.42 15.58 3.42
N THR A 5 5.57 14.95 2.63
CA THR A 5 4.16 15.28 2.66
C THR A 5 3.51 14.54 3.81
N LEU A 6 3.14 15.29 4.85
CA LEU A 6 2.27 14.79 5.90
C LEU A 6 0.89 14.58 5.28
N LEU A 7 0.44 13.33 5.19
CA LEU A 7 -0.84 13.00 4.59
C LEU A 7 -1.99 12.98 5.61
N LEU A 8 -1.68 12.61 6.86
CA LEU A 8 -2.69 12.51 7.91
C LEU A 8 -2.06 12.61 9.29
N GLN A 9 -2.61 13.47 10.13
CA GLN A 9 -2.31 13.54 11.56
C GLN A 9 -3.38 12.75 12.32
N THR A 10 -2.98 11.84 13.21
CA THR A 10 -3.87 10.97 13.96
C THR A 10 -3.56 11.04 15.46
N HIS A 11 -4.41 10.37 16.27
CA HIS A 11 -4.18 10.25 17.71
C HIS A 11 -2.96 9.37 18.06
N PHE A 12 -2.56 8.45 17.16
CA PHE A 12 -1.37 7.60 17.40
C PHE A 12 -0.09 8.20 16.85
N GLY A 13 -0.14 9.16 15.94
CA GLY A 13 1.02 9.73 15.27
C GLY A 13 0.65 10.24 13.88
N THR A 14 1.44 9.90 12.88
CA THR A 14 1.29 10.41 11.52
C THR A 14 1.27 9.32 10.48
N VAL A 15 0.60 9.58 9.35
CA VAL A 15 0.79 8.84 8.10
C VAL A 15 1.40 9.79 7.09
N ARG A 16 2.50 9.40 6.48
CA ARG A 16 3.28 10.23 5.56
C ARG A 16 3.83 9.42 4.40
N ASP A 17 4.33 10.10 3.37
CA ASP A 17 5.11 9.45 2.34
C ASP A 17 6.36 8.80 2.97
N ALA A 18 6.71 7.62 2.49
CA ALA A 18 7.96 6.95 2.87
C ALA A 18 9.17 7.74 2.36
N ARG A 19 10.28 7.63 3.09
CA ARG A 19 11.57 8.24 2.76
C ARG A 19 12.61 7.15 2.50
N PRO A 20 13.69 7.44 1.77
CA PRO A 20 14.79 6.47 1.62
C PRO A 20 15.32 5.92 2.95
N SER A 21 15.33 6.72 4.01
CA SER A 21 15.74 6.29 5.34
C SER A 21 14.82 5.25 5.99
N ASP A 22 13.61 5.06 5.47
CA ASP A 22 12.66 4.05 5.95
C ASP A 22 12.87 2.68 5.33
N THR A 23 13.79 2.54 4.37
CA THR A 23 13.94 1.33 3.54
C THR A 23 14.04 0.06 4.36
N ASP A 24 14.93 -0.01 5.34
CA ASP A 24 15.14 -1.23 6.12
C ASP A 24 13.89 -1.62 6.92
N SER A 25 13.23 -0.64 7.53
CA SER A 25 11.98 -0.88 8.28
C SER A 25 10.85 -1.37 7.37
N ILE A 26 10.74 -0.81 6.16
CA ILE A 26 9.73 -1.25 5.19
C ILE A 26 10.03 -2.68 4.73
N VAL A 27 11.28 -3.00 4.40
CA VAL A 27 11.66 -4.37 4.00
C VAL A 27 11.30 -5.37 5.10
N GLN A 28 11.53 -5.04 6.37
CA GLN A 28 11.14 -5.89 7.48
C GLN A 28 9.62 -6.09 7.55
N MET A 29 8.85 -5.03 7.39
CA MET A 29 7.38 -5.11 7.41
C MET A 29 6.84 -5.91 6.22
N VAL A 30 7.42 -5.76 5.02
CA VAL A 30 7.08 -6.58 3.85
C VAL A 30 7.34 -8.06 4.15
N GLY A 31 8.45 -8.36 4.82
CA GLY A 31 8.76 -9.72 5.27
C GLY A 31 7.70 -10.30 6.18
N LYS A 32 7.22 -9.53 7.13
CA LYS A 32 6.15 -9.95 8.06
C LYS A 32 4.82 -10.20 7.33
N LEU A 33 4.46 -9.32 6.40
CA LEU A 33 3.23 -9.49 5.62
C LEU A 33 3.29 -10.75 4.75
N ALA A 34 4.41 -10.97 4.07
CA ALA A 34 4.60 -12.15 3.24
C ALA A 34 4.57 -13.44 4.06
N ALA A 35 5.21 -13.45 5.22
CA ALA A 35 5.16 -14.61 6.14
C ALA A 35 3.74 -14.91 6.60
N HIS A 36 2.93 -13.88 6.84
CA HIS A 36 1.52 -14.04 7.20
C HIS A 36 0.71 -14.72 6.08
N HIS A 37 1.08 -14.48 4.82
CA HIS A 37 0.45 -15.12 3.66
C HIS A 37 1.11 -16.43 3.24
N GLY A 38 2.15 -16.88 3.96
CA GLY A 38 2.89 -18.09 3.64
C GLY A 38 3.86 -17.96 2.47
N ASP A 39 4.19 -16.74 2.07
CA ASP A 39 5.10 -16.46 0.96
C ASP A 39 6.55 -16.35 1.45
N ALA A 40 7.49 -16.75 0.58
CA ALA A 40 8.90 -16.48 0.77
C ALA A 40 9.23 -15.07 0.26
N VAL A 41 10.03 -14.33 1.04
CA VAL A 41 10.44 -12.97 0.68
C VAL A 41 11.82 -13.00 0.04
N THR A 42 11.91 -12.44 -1.15
CA THR A 42 13.18 -12.24 -1.86
C THR A 42 13.51 -10.76 -2.08
N LEU A 43 12.64 -9.85 -1.59
CA LEU A 43 12.85 -8.42 -1.70
C LEU A 43 14.14 -7.99 -1.01
N THR A 44 14.98 -7.26 -1.75
CA THR A 44 16.18 -6.62 -1.19
C THR A 44 15.94 -5.13 -0.95
N PRO A 45 16.73 -4.49 -0.06
CA PRO A 45 16.67 -3.03 0.10
C PRO A 45 16.89 -2.29 -1.22
N GLU A 46 17.78 -2.79 -2.07
CA GLU A 46 18.07 -2.20 -3.39
C GLU A 46 16.87 -2.24 -4.32
N ASP A 47 16.11 -3.34 -4.30
CA ASP A 47 14.88 -3.45 -5.07
C ASP A 47 13.87 -2.39 -4.64
N LEU A 48 13.68 -2.21 -3.34
CA LEU A 48 12.74 -1.22 -2.82
C LEU A 48 13.17 0.21 -3.16
N VAL A 49 14.48 0.50 -3.03
CA VAL A 49 15.01 1.83 -3.40
C VAL A 49 14.76 2.12 -4.88
N ARG A 50 15.01 1.15 -5.76
CA ARG A 50 14.73 1.30 -7.20
C ARG A 50 13.25 1.62 -7.46
N ASP A 51 12.35 0.86 -6.83
CA ASP A 51 10.94 0.88 -7.17
C ASP A 51 10.16 1.99 -6.45
N ALA A 52 10.58 2.40 -5.26
CA ALA A 52 9.90 3.44 -4.48
C ALA A 52 10.60 4.81 -4.53
N PHE A 53 11.93 4.83 -4.61
CA PHE A 53 12.72 6.05 -4.46
C PHE A 53 13.64 6.33 -5.63
N GLY A 54 13.63 5.51 -6.67
CA GLY A 54 14.45 5.68 -7.86
C GLY A 54 13.98 6.84 -8.73
N GLU A 55 14.73 7.11 -9.78
CA GLU A 55 14.42 8.18 -10.73
C GLU A 55 13.06 7.98 -11.43
N LYS A 56 12.69 6.71 -11.63
CA LYS A 56 11.40 6.33 -12.24
C LYS A 56 10.69 5.33 -11.32
N PRO A 57 10.12 5.80 -10.21
CA PRO A 57 9.49 4.90 -9.26
C PRO A 57 8.26 4.22 -9.87
N TRP A 58 8.06 2.96 -9.48
CA TRP A 58 6.91 2.16 -9.90
C TRP A 58 5.80 2.12 -8.87
N ILE A 59 6.13 2.40 -7.60
CA ILE A 59 5.18 2.37 -6.49
C ILE A 59 5.28 3.64 -5.65
N HIS A 60 4.19 3.92 -4.95
CA HIS A 60 4.15 4.91 -3.88
C HIS A 60 4.01 4.16 -2.57
N VAL A 61 4.84 4.48 -1.58
CA VAL A 61 4.75 3.85 -0.26
C VAL A 61 4.40 4.91 0.77
N LEU A 62 3.37 4.63 1.57
CA LEU A 62 2.97 5.42 2.73
C LEU A 62 3.32 4.65 3.99
N VAL A 63 3.73 5.35 5.03
CA VAL A 63 4.07 4.73 6.32
C VAL A 63 3.29 5.39 7.44
N ALA A 64 2.87 4.57 8.40
CA ALA A 64 2.31 5.02 9.65
C ALA A 64 3.41 5.00 10.71
N GLU A 65 3.57 6.11 11.42
CA GLU A 65 4.65 6.33 12.36
C GLU A 65 4.11 6.81 13.72
N THR A 66 4.62 6.23 14.78
CA THR A 66 4.37 6.68 16.15
C THR A 66 5.70 6.74 16.91
N ASP A 67 5.98 7.88 17.53
CA ASP A 67 7.20 8.09 18.33
C ASP A 67 8.49 7.68 17.59
N GLY A 68 8.58 7.96 16.29
CA GLY A 68 9.74 7.64 15.46
C GLY A 68 9.82 6.19 14.99
N GLU A 69 8.85 5.34 15.33
CA GLU A 69 8.79 3.94 14.93
C GLU A 69 7.72 3.73 13.85
N LEU A 70 8.05 3.00 12.79
CA LEU A 70 7.08 2.61 11.78
C LEU A 70 6.23 1.44 12.28
N ILE A 71 4.92 1.60 12.19
CA ILE A 71 3.94 0.66 12.72
C ILE A 71 3.02 0.08 11.64
N GLY A 72 3.16 0.51 10.42
CA GLY A 72 2.41 0.01 9.28
C GLY A 72 2.82 0.70 8.00
N TYR A 73 2.39 0.16 6.87
CA TYR A 73 2.62 0.77 5.56
C TYR A 73 1.53 0.39 4.58
N ALA A 74 1.43 1.18 3.51
CA ALA A 74 0.67 0.85 2.32
C ALA A 74 1.56 1.02 1.10
N ALA A 75 1.47 0.10 0.15
CA ALA A 75 2.15 0.20 -1.13
C ALA A 75 1.11 0.33 -2.24
N LEU A 76 1.26 1.34 -3.09
CA LEU A 76 0.28 1.73 -4.09
C LEU A 76 0.89 1.63 -5.49
N CYS A 77 0.15 1.02 -6.42
CA CYS A 77 0.53 0.93 -7.83
C CYS A 77 -0.45 1.73 -8.69
N GLY A 78 0.05 2.39 -9.72
CA GLY A 78 -0.80 3.13 -10.65
C GLY A 78 -1.67 2.21 -11.50
N LEU A 79 -2.91 2.62 -11.72
CA LEU A 79 -3.87 2.01 -12.63
C LEU A 79 -4.35 3.05 -13.62
N ILE A 80 -4.73 2.59 -14.82
CA ILE A 80 -5.24 3.46 -15.86
C ILE A 80 -6.41 2.79 -16.60
N GLN A 81 -7.45 3.57 -16.85
CA GLN A 81 -8.48 3.25 -17.82
C GLN A 81 -8.31 4.21 -18.97
N LEU A 82 -7.45 3.84 -19.92
CA LEU A 82 -6.97 4.74 -20.95
C LEU A 82 -8.10 5.30 -21.81
N GLN A 83 -9.08 4.45 -22.14
CA GLN A 83 -10.22 4.83 -22.96
C GLN A 83 -11.09 5.93 -22.34
N PHE A 84 -11.01 6.09 -21.01
CA PHE A 84 -11.77 7.13 -20.28
C PHE A 84 -10.86 8.25 -19.75
N GLY A 85 -9.55 8.15 -19.94
CA GLY A 85 -8.60 9.10 -19.38
C GLY A 85 -8.62 9.14 -17.86
N VAL A 86 -8.89 8.00 -17.20
CA VAL A 86 -9.07 7.91 -15.75
C VAL A 86 -7.92 7.16 -15.12
N ARG A 87 -7.33 7.78 -14.07
CA ARG A 87 -6.29 7.19 -13.22
C ARG A 87 -6.92 6.59 -11.96
N GLY A 88 -6.31 5.51 -11.48
CA GLY A 88 -6.61 4.93 -10.18
C GLY A 88 -5.33 4.48 -9.49
N LEU A 89 -5.47 4.02 -8.25
CA LEU A 89 -4.41 3.35 -7.51
C LEU A 89 -4.88 2.00 -7.02
N ASP A 90 -4.03 1.01 -7.15
CA ASP A 90 -4.20 -0.30 -6.52
C ASP A 90 -3.45 -0.32 -5.20
N MET A 91 -4.14 -0.65 -4.13
CA MET A 91 -3.53 -0.88 -2.82
C MET A 91 -2.94 -2.29 -2.83
N HIS A 92 -1.72 -2.42 -3.37
CA HIS A 92 -1.01 -3.69 -3.51
C HIS A 92 -0.71 -4.33 -2.16
N HIS A 93 -0.31 -3.54 -1.17
CA HIS A 93 -0.09 -3.98 0.20
C HIS A 93 -0.73 -3.02 1.19
N LEU A 94 -1.30 -3.56 2.26
CA LEU A 94 -1.72 -2.83 3.45
C LEU A 94 -1.32 -3.68 4.67
N PHE A 95 -0.46 -3.14 5.51
CA PHE A 95 0.11 -3.85 6.66
C PHE A 95 0.06 -2.99 7.92
N THR A 96 -0.29 -3.60 9.02
CA THR A 96 -0.21 -3.03 10.36
C THR A 96 0.46 -4.03 11.30
N GLU A 97 1.39 -3.56 12.14
CA GLU A 97 2.03 -4.40 13.14
C GLU A 97 0.97 -5.09 14.01
N GLU A 98 1.14 -6.39 14.24
CA GLU A 98 0.14 -7.22 14.92
C GLU A 98 -0.18 -6.73 16.33
N LYS A 99 0.86 -6.34 17.09
CA LYS A 99 0.75 -5.88 18.48
C LYS A 99 -0.10 -4.61 18.68
N ILE A 100 -0.38 -3.89 17.60
CA ILE A 100 -1.10 -2.61 17.63
C ILE A 100 -2.35 -2.62 16.75
N ARG A 101 -2.79 -3.76 16.27
CA ARG A 101 -4.05 -3.89 15.52
C ARG A 101 -5.24 -3.49 16.39
N GLY A 102 -6.32 -3.04 15.74
CA GLY A 102 -7.53 -2.59 16.43
C GLY A 102 -7.48 -1.16 16.95
N ARG A 103 -6.43 -0.38 16.62
CA ARG A 103 -6.28 1.02 17.03
C ARG A 103 -6.57 2.02 15.90
N GLY A 104 -7.17 1.57 14.81
CA GLY A 104 -7.53 2.44 13.68
C GLY A 104 -6.38 2.76 12.73
N ILE A 105 -5.23 2.09 12.84
CA ILE A 105 -4.06 2.35 11.98
C ILE A 105 -4.35 1.96 10.54
N GLY A 106 -4.98 0.80 10.31
CA GLY A 106 -5.36 0.36 8.97
C GLY A 106 -6.32 1.34 8.30
N THR A 107 -7.32 1.83 9.03
CA THR A 107 -8.27 2.85 8.54
C THR A 107 -7.55 4.15 8.21
N ALA A 108 -6.62 4.58 9.06
CA ALA A 108 -5.82 5.79 8.81
C ALA A 108 -4.95 5.65 7.56
N LEU A 109 -4.35 4.47 7.34
CA LEU A 109 -3.58 4.20 6.12
C LEU A 109 -4.48 4.26 4.88
N VAL A 110 -5.69 3.70 4.92
CA VAL A 110 -6.64 3.79 3.80
C VAL A 110 -7.04 5.24 3.55
N ASP A 111 -7.30 6.03 4.59
CA ASP A 111 -7.62 7.46 4.44
C ASP A 111 -6.46 8.23 3.79
N ALA A 112 -5.22 7.94 4.19
CA ALA A 112 -4.04 8.52 3.57
C ALA A 112 -3.89 8.09 2.11
N CYS A 113 -4.23 6.85 1.77
CA CYS A 113 -4.27 6.38 0.38
C CYS A 113 -5.29 7.17 -0.46
N LYS A 114 -6.44 7.48 0.10
CA LYS A 114 -7.44 8.34 -0.57
C LYS A 114 -6.89 9.74 -0.83
N THR A 115 -6.21 10.33 0.15
CA THR A 115 -5.56 11.63 0.02
C THR A 115 -4.49 11.61 -1.06
N LYS A 116 -3.63 10.57 -1.04
CA LYS A 116 -2.60 10.38 -2.06
C LYS A 116 -3.18 10.23 -3.46
N ALA A 117 -4.23 9.43 -3.59
CA ALA A 117 -4.92 9.22 -4.87
C ALA A 117 -5.45 10.54 -5.44
N LYS A 118 -6.10 11.35 -4.61
CA LYS A 118 -6.60 12.67 -5.02
C LYS A 118 -5.45 13.59 -5.46
N ALA A 119 -4.34 13.61 -4.72
CA ALA A 119 -3.16 14.40 -5.06
C ALA A 119 -2.54 14.00 -6.41
N LEU A 120 -2.67 12.73 -6.79
CA LEU A 120 -2.20 12.19 -8.08
C LEU A 120 -3.27 12.27 -9.18
N SER A 121 -4.39 12.94 -8.93
CA SER A 121 -5.53 13.05 -9.86
C SER A 121 -6.16 11.70 -10.19
N CYS A 122 -6.09 10.76 -9.26
CA CYS A 122 -6.76 9.47 -9.37
C CYS A 122 -8.22 9.60 -8.95
N ARG A 123 -9.08 8.79 -9.55
CA ARG A 123 -10.53 8.82 -9.32
C ARG A 123 -11.04 7.59 -8.58
N TYR A 124 -10.22 6.57 -8.39
CA TYR A 124 -10.64 5.36 -7.69
C TYR A 124 -9.45 4.66 -7.02
N LEU A 125 -9.77 3.86 -6.01
CA LEU A 125 -8.87 2.92 -5.37
C LEU A 125 -9.37 1.51 -5.64
N MET A 126 -8.44 0.59 -5.84
CA MET A 126 -8.71 -0.84 -5.92
C MET A 126 -7.91 -1.54 -4.84
N VAL A 127 -8.42 -2.67 -4.36
CA VAL A 127 -7.70 -3.56 -3.47
C VAL A 127 -8.14 -4.99 -3.75
N GLY A 128 -7.19 -5.92 -3.79
CA GLY A 128 -7.46 -7.34 -3.88
C GLY A 128 -7.17 -8.02 -2.54
N THR A 129 -7.92 -9.07 -2.24
CA THR A 129 -7.69 -9.92 -1.08
C THR A 129 -7.68 -11.38 -1.52
N HIS A 130 -7.05 -12.24 -0.72
CA HIS A 130 -7.21 -13.67 -0.93
C HIS A 130 -8.70 -14.04 -0.75
N PRO A 131 -9.26 -14.97 -1.58
CA PRO A 131 -10.67 -15.36 -1.48
C PRO A 131 -11.10 -15.82 -0.09
N ASP A 132 -10.20 -16.41 0.68
CA ASP A 132 -10.47 -16.92 2.03
C ASP A 132 -10.23 -15.89 3.13
N ASN A 133 -9.74 -14.71 2.80
CA ASN A 133 -9.47 -13.65 3.78
C ASN A 133 -10.74 -12.82 4.05
N HIS A 134 -11.71 -13.45 4.73
CA HIS A 134 -13.00 -12.85 5.04
C HIS A 134 -12.88 -11.63 5.96
N LYS A 135 -11.87 -11.62 6.83
CA LYS A 135 -11.62 -10.49 7.74
C LYS A 135 -11.21 -9.23 6.97
N ALA A 136 -10.30 -9.35 6.01
CA ALA A 136 -9.92 -8.23 5.15
C ALA A 136 -11.10 -7.77 4.29
N GLN A 137 -11.86 -8.71 3.72
CA GLN A 137 -13.05 -8.37 2.93
C GLN A 137 -14.06 -7.57 3.73
N ALA A 138 -14.37 -8.00 4.97
CA ALA A 138 -15.27 -7.27 5.86
C ALA A 138 -14.72 -5.87 6.21
N PHE A 139 -13.40 -5.76 6.42
CA PHE A 139 -12.74 -4.47 6.67
C PHE A 139 -12.96 -3.49 5.51
N TYR A 140 -12.73 -3.92 4.28
CA TYR A 140 -12.91 -3.04 3.12
C TYR A 140 -14.38 -2.71 2.86
N GLU A 141 -15.28 -3.66 3.03
CA GLU A 141 -16.72 -3.40 2.91
C GLU A 141 -17.21 -2.39 3.95
N ALA A 142 -16.70 -2.46 5.19
CA ALA A 142 -16.99 -1.48 6.24
C ALA A 142 -16.46 -0.08 5.91
N LEU A 143 -15.43 0.02 5.07
CA LEU A 143 -14.90 1.28 4.56
C LEU A 143 -15.55 1.71 3.24
N GLU A 144 -16.68 1.10 2.88
CA GLU A 144 -17.49 1.44 1.72
C GLU A 144 -16.85 1.09 0.37
N PHE A 145 -15.86 0.18 0.37
CA PHE A 145 -15.39 -0.42 -0.87
C PHE A 145 -16.46 -1.36 -1.41
N MET A 146 -16.73 -1.26 -2.70
CA MET A 146 -17.71 -2.13 -3.36
C MET A 146 -17.02 -3.37 -3.90
N ARG A 147 -17.54 -4.56 -3.54
CA ARG A 147 -17.05 -5.82 -4.09
C ARG A 147 -17.29 -5.85 -5.59
N ARG A 148 -16.28 -6.30 -6.32
CA ARG A 148 -16.36 -6.48 -7.77
C ARG A 148 -16.12 -7.94 -8.11
N ASP A 149 -17.16 -8.57 -8.65
CA ASP A 149 -17.11 -9.96 -9.11
C ASP A 149 -16.95 -10.00 -10.64
N GLY A 150 -16.56 -11.16 -11.19
CA GLY A 150 -16.50 -11.38 -12.62
C GLY A 150 -15.28 -10.75 -13.30
N HIS A 151 -14.08 -11.22 -12.93
CA HIS A 151 -12.86 -10.77 -13.57
C HIS A 151 -12.69 -11.38 -14.96
N PRO A 152 -12.31 -10.60 -15.99
CA PRO A 152 -11.90 -11.18 -17.26
C PRO A 152 -10.67 -12.08 -17.08
N PRO A 153 -10.52 -13.15 -17.88
CA PRO A 153 -9.34 -14.01 -17.80
C PRO A 153 -8.04 -13.20 -17.98
N ARG A 154 -7.04 -13.55 -17.22
CA ARG A 154 -5.71 -12.91 -17.31
C ARG A 154 -4.68 -13.98 -17.63
N PHE A 155 -3.72 -13.62 -18.47
CA PHE A 155 -2.65 -14.50 -18.90
C PHE A 155 -1.32 -13.91 -18.48
N SER A 156 -0.39 -14.76 -18.04
CA SER A 156 0.96 -14.32 -17.68
C SER A 156 1.99 -15.02 -18.54
N LEU A 157 3.05 -14.31 -18.88
CA LEU A 157 4.23 -14.85 -19.54
C LEU A 157 5.44 -14.46 -18.70
N ARG A 158 6.19 -15.45 -18.27
CA ARG A 158 7.44 -15.20 -17.55
C ARG A 158 8.53 -14.79 -18.54
N LEU A 159 9.18 -13.68 -18.24
CA LEU A 159 10.36 -13.24 -19.01
C LEU A 159 11.59 -13.66 -18.25
N GLU A 160 12.49 -14.35 -18.92
CA GLU A 160 13.77 -14.73 -18.33
C GLU A 160 14.78 -13.58 -18.52
N ASN A 161 15.59 -13.36 -17.50
CA ASN A 161 16.71 -12.45 -17.58
C ASN A 161 17.95 -13.21 -18.05
#